data_d77a4ab518cbe4aa832d4b36102c0f6d
#
_entry.id   d77a4ab518cbe4aa832d4b36102c0f6d
#
_cell.length_a   1.000
_cell.length_b   1.000
_cell.length_c   1.000
_cell.angle_alpha   90.00
_cell.angle_beta   90.00
_cell.angle_gamma   90.00
#
_symmetry.space_group_name_H-M   'P 1'
#
loop_
_entity.id
_entity.type
_entity.pdbx_description
1 polymer ?
#
loop_
_entity_poly.entity_id
_entity_poly.type
_entity_poly.pdbx_seq_one_letter_code
_entity_poly.pdbx_strand_id
1 'polypeptide(L)'
;MEYIFELGKVPEWARNKIGGKALSLDLMIRELRLNVPYGYVVTASAVEDGKIRDKAKEEIRLLESKLSSKDTYAVRSSALSEDGDNASFAGQYETVTDVAAEGILEATEFVAGSADTLRVRDYKNAMSDKEDGIAVVIQRFVKPEMAGVVFTSDPISGRDEYLVGNYVRGEGELLVSGNSNA
;
A
#
# COMPACT_ATOMS: atom_id res chain seq x y z
N MET A 1 5.38 -16.12 12.21
CA MET A 1 4.58 -14.87 12.17
C MET A 1 3.18 -15.24 11.70
N GLU A 2 2.17 -14.63 12.26
CA GLU A 2 0.76 -14.92 11.94
C GLU A 2 0.11 -13.76 11.16
N TYR A 3 0.63 -12.55 11.38
CA TYR A 3 0.08 -11.33 10.82
C TYR A 3 0.94 -10.67 9.75
N ILE A 4 2.23 -11.03 9.67
CA ILE A 4 3.18 -10.37 8.77
C ILE A 4 3.77 -11.37 7.79
N PHE A 5 3.74 -11.02 6.50
CA PHE A 5 4.31 -11.83 5.43
C PHE A 5 5.23 -10.99 4.54
N GLU A 6 6.31 -11.61 4.06
CA GLU A 6 7.17 -11.02 3.03
C GLU A 6 6.43 -11.02 1.68
N LEU A 7 6.45 -9.93 0.95
CA LEU A 7 5.89 -9.85 -0.40
C LEU A 7 6.62 -10.82 -1.34
N GLY A 8 5.86 -11.50 -2.17
CA GLY A 8 6.33 -12.61 -3.01
C GLY A 8 6.29 -13.98 -2.31
N LYS A 9 6.01 -14.00 -0.99
CA LYS A 9 5.92 -15.23 -0.19
C LYS A 9 4.62 -15.35 0.61
N VAL A 10 3.61 -14.53 0.28
CA VAL A 10 2.32 -14.56 0.97
C VAL A 10 1.62 -15.90 0.70
N PRO A 11 1.27 -16.67 1.75
CA PRO A 11 0.58 -17.94 1.56
C PRO A 11 -0.84 -17.71 1.03
N GLU A 12 -1.37 -18.66 0.29
CA GLU A 12 -2.66 -18.53 -0.40
C GLU A 12 -3.82 -18.18 0.54
N TRP A 13 -3.82 -18.79 1.73
CA TRP A 13 -4.86 -18.56 2.75
C TRP A 13 -4.85 -17.13 3.33
N ALA A 14 -3.76 -16.37 3.14
CA ALA A 14 -3.65 -15.00 3.63
C ALA A 14 -3.92 -13.94 2.55
N ARG A 15 -4.04 -14.34 1.27
CA ARG A 15 -4.18 -13.39 0.15
C ARG A 15 -5.44 -12.54 0.21
N ASN A 16 -6.54 -13.09 0.68
CA ASN A 16 -7.78 -12.34 0.88
C ASN A 16 -7.73 -11.36 2.07
N LYS A 17 -6.60 -11.32 2.79
CA LYS A 17 -6.40 -10.47 3.99
C LYS A 17 -5.36 -9.36 3.78
N ILE A 18 -4.85 -9.19 2.57
CA ILE A 18 -3.75 -8.24 2.31
C ILE A 18 -4.14 -7.05 1.43
N GLY A 19 -5.35 -7.04 0.89
CA GLY A 19 -5.85 -5.97 0.02
C GLY A 19 -5.19 -5.94 -1.37
N GLY A 20 -5.78 -5.16 -2.28
CA GLY A 20 -5.42 -5.15 -3.69
C GLY A 20 -3.98 -4.72 -3.96
N LYS A 21 -3.51 -3.64 -3.33
CA LYS A 21 -2.12 -3.16 -3.49
C LYS A 21 -1.08 -4.21 -3.15
N ALA A 22 -1.23 -4.83 -1.96
CA ALA A 22 -0.30 -5.87 -1.51
C ALA A 22 -0.39 -7.12 -2.36
N LEU A 23 -1.60 -7.51 -2.77
CA LEU A 23 -1.81 -8.66 -3.65
C LEU A 23 -1.13 -8.46 -5.00
N SER A 24 -1.30 -7.29 -5.61
CA SER A 24 -0.64 -6.94 -6.88
C SER A 24 0.87 -6.99 -6.76
N LEU A 25 1.47 -6.44 -5.69
CA LEU A 25 2.91 -6.50 -5.44
C LEU A 25 3.40 -7.96 -5.24
N ASP A 26 2.66 -8.77 -4.46
CA ASP A 26 2.97 -10.19 -4.24
C ASP A 26 2.98 -10.98 -5.56
N LEU A 27 1.98 -10.76 -6.41
CA LEU A 27 1.88 -11.38 -7.73
C LEU A 27 2.98 -10.91 -8.68
N MET A 28 3.30 -9.62 -8.71
CA MET A 28 4.38 -9.06 -9.52
C MET A 28 5.72 -9.73 -9.20
N ILE A 29 6.02 -9.95 -7.92
CA ILE A 29 7.25 -10.62 -7.49
C ILE A 29 7.22 -12.10 -7.86
N ARG A 30 6.16 -12.80 -7.48
CA ARG A 30 6.08 -14.26 -7.53
C ARG A 30 5.85 -14.81 -8.93
N GLU A 31 4.86 -14.23 -9.66
CA GLU A 31 4.43 -14.76 -10.96
C GLU A 31 5.20 -14.09 -12.10
N LEU A 32 5.34 -12.76 -12.04
CA LEU A 32 5.94 -12.00 -13.13
C LEU A 32 7.45 -11.78 -12.95
N ARG A 33 7.99 -12.13 -11.77
CA ARG A 33 9.42 -11.96 -11.42
C ARG A 33 9.95 -10.55 -11.69
N LEU A 34 9.10 -9.54 -11.48
CA LEU A 34 9.48 -8.16 -11.65
C LEU A 34 10.38 -7.70 -10.50
N ASN A 35 11.25 -6.73 -10.81
CA ASN A 35 12.13 -6.12 -9.81
C ASN A 35 11.35 -5.11 -8.95
N VAL A 36 10.57 -5.63 -8.03
CA VAL A 36 9.83 -4.84 -7.03
C VAL A 36 10.72 -4.68 -5.79
N PRO A 37 10.83 -3.47 -5.22
CA PRO A 37 11.52 -3.29 -3.95
C PRO A 37 10.97 -4.23 -2.89
N TYR A 38 11.86 -4.87 -2.11
CA TYR A 38 11.42 -5.81 -1.09
C TYR A 38 10.51 -5.14 -0.04
N GLY A 39 9.65 -5.92 0.56
CA GLY A 39 8.73 -5.41 1.55
C GLY A 39 7.93 -6.51 2.24
N TYR A 40 7.07 -6.08 3.11
CA TYR A 40 6.23 -6.93 3.94
C TYR A 40 4.79 -6.39 3.92
N VAL A 41 3.86 -7.25 4.24
CA VAL A 41 2.47 -6.86 4.45
C VAL A 41 2.01 -7.30 5.84
N VAL A 42 1.41 -6.37 6.57
CA VAL A 42 0.65 -6.61 7.79
C VAL A 42 -0.80 -6.84 7.36
N THR A 43 -1.34 -8.01 7.64
CA THR A 43 -2.68 -8.41 7.20
C THR A 43 -3.77 -7.58 7.86
N ALA A 44 -4.93 -7.46 7.22
CA ALA A 44 -6.09 -6.76 7.79
C ALA A 44 -6.56 -7.40 9.12
N SER A 45 -6.33 -8.71 9.31
CA SER A 45 -6.65 -9.38 10.58
C SER A 45 -5.79 -8.92 11.77
N ALA A 46 -4.70 -8.19 11.51
CA ALA A 46 -3.88 -7.54 12.54
C ALA A 46 -4.52 -6.24 13.06
N VAL A 47 -5.52 -5.69 12.36
CA VAL A 47 -6.17 -4.41 12.67
C VAL A 47 -7.55 -4.68 13.24
N GLU A 48 -7.86 -4.04 14.36
CA GLU A 48 -9.18 -4.06 15.01
C GLU A 48 -9.53 -2.64 15.45
N ASP A 49 -10.66 -2.13 14.98
CA ASP A 49 -11.12 -0.75 15.28
C ASP A 49 -10.03 0.32 15.04
N GLY A 50 -9.34 0.22 13.92
CA GLY A 50 -8.25 1.14 13.54
C GLY A 50 -6.97 0.99 14.37
N LYS A 51 -6.86 -0.03 15.21
CA LYS A 51 -5.70 -0.28 16.08
C LYS A 51 -5.01 -1.59 15.72
N ILE A 52 -3.69 -1.59 15.84
CA ILE A 52 -2.91 -2.81 15.69
C ILE A 52 -3.02 -3.67 16.94
N ARG A 53 -3.35 -4.95 16.78
CA ARG A 53 -3.41 -5.95 17.88
C ARG A 53 -2.04 -6.12 18.54
N ASP A 54 -2.00 -6.32 19.84
CA ASP A 54 -0.73 -6.41 20.60
C ASP A 54 0.22 -7.48 20.05
N LYS A 55 -0.30 -8.66 19.70
CA LYS A 55 0.51 -9.72 19.08
C LYS A 55 1.12 -9.30 17.74
N ALA A 56 0.38 -8.54 16.94
CA ALA A 56 0.91 -7.98 15.69
C ALA A 56 1.96 -6.89 15.94
N LYS A 57 1.83 -6.08 16.99
CA LYS A 57 2.87 -5.13 17.41
C LYS A 57 4.18 -5.82 17.78
N GLU A 58 4.10 -6.96 18.46
CA GLU A 58 5.29 -7.77 18.78
C GLU A 58 5.97 -8.29 17.52
N GLU A 59 5.18 -8.76 16.53
CA GLU A 59 5.71 -9.19 15.24
C GLU A 59 6.34 -8.03 14.44
N ILE A 60 5.73 -6.82 14.48
CA ILE A 60 6.29 -5.62 13.84
C ILE A 60 7.62 -5.22 14.49
N ARG A 61 7.71 -5.19 15.82
CA ARG A 61 8.97 -4.92 16.52
C ARG A 61 10.07 -5.93 16.19
N LEU A 62 9.69 -7.20 16.08
CA LEU A 62 10.62 -8.24 15.62
C LEU A 62 11.05 -8.01 14.16
N LEU A 63 10.17 -7.51 13.30
CA LEU A 63 10.52 -7.11 11.95
C LEU A 63 11.47 -5.92 11.96
N GLU A 64 11.18 -4.84 12.71
CA GLU A 64 12.05 -3.66 12.87
C GLU A 64 13.49 -4.06 13.20
N SER A 65 13.66 -5.00 14.13
CA SER A 65 15.00 -5.48 14.53
C SER A 65 15.79 -6.22 13.45
N LYS A 66 15.12 -6.67 12.38
CA LYS A 66 15.73 -7.40 11.27
C LYS A 66 15.94 -6.54 10.02
N LEU A 67 15.31 -5.39 9.98
CA LEU A 67 15.41 -4.48 8.84
C LEU A 67 16.75 -3.72 8.86
N SER A 68 17.16 -3.28 7.67
CA SER A 68 18.39 -2.52 7.52
C SER A 68 18.23 -1.10 8.06
N SER A 69 19.10 -0.68 8.95
CA SER A 69 19.17 0.71 9.43
C SER A 69 19.70 1.70 8.40
N LYS A 70 20.16 1.20 7.23
CA LYS A 70 20.64 2.03 6.11
C LYS A 70 19.54 2.35 5.11
N ASP A 71 18.46 1.60 5.16
CA ASP A 71 17.30 1.78 4.28
C ASP A 71 16.21 2.55 5.02
N THR A 72 15.38 3.22 4.26
CA THR A 72 14.11 3.76 4.74
C THR A 72 12.94 3.04 4.06
N TYR A 73 11.76 3.23 4.59
CA TYR A 73 10.58 2.46 4.20
C TYR A 73 9.39 3.37 3.89
N ALA A 74 8.56 2.92 2.97
CA ALA A 74 7.24 3.47 2.73
C ALA A 74 6.20 2.57 3.41
N VAL A 75 5.37 3.14 4.26
CA VAL A 75 4.27 2.46 4.95
C VAL A 75 2.97 2.94 4.34
N ARG A 76 2.22 2.03 3.72
CA ARG A 76 1.08 2.34 2.86
C ARG A 76 -0.12 1.48 3.19
N SER A 77 -1.30 2.04 3.10
CA SER A 77 -2.55 1.29 3.17
C SER A 77 -2.75 0.35 1.98
N SER A 78 -3.41 -0.77 2.23
CA SER A 78 -3.90 -1.71 1.23
C SER A 78 -5.28 -2.19 1.66
N ALA A 79 -6.32 -1.53 1.18
CA ALA A 79 -7.69 -1.87 1.56
C ALA A 79 -8.16 -3.16 0.88
N LEU A 80 -8.99 -3.95 1.58
CA LEU A 80 -9.54 -5.20 1.03
C LEU A 80 -10.54 -4.92 -0.10
N SER A 81 -11.16 -3.72 -0.10
CA SER A 81 -12.16 -3.29 -1.08
C SER A 81 -11.61 -2.34 -2.16
N GLU A 82 -10.29 -2.08 -2.21
CA GLU A 82 -9.71 -1.06 -3.09
C GLU A 82 -9.88 -1.36 -4.59
N ASP A 83 -9.90 -2.63 -4.99
CA ASP A 83 -10.02 -3.09 -6.38
C ASP A 83 -11.43 -3.58 -6.75
N GLY A 84 -12.46 -3.15 -6.02
CA GLY A 84 -13.86 -3.45 -6.39
C GLY A 84 -14.28 -2.65 -7.63
N ASP A 85 -15.01 -3.30 -8.55
CA ASP A 85 -15.43 -2.79 -9.87
C ASP A 85 -16.16 -1.44 -9.89
N ASN A 86 -16.48 -0.87 -8.72
CA ASN A 86 -17.39 0.29 -8.63
C ASN A 86 -16.86 1.48 -7.81
N ALA A 87 -15.64 1.45 -7.25
CA ALA A 87 -15.17 2.59 -6.46
C ALA A 87 -13.63 2.74 -6.49
N SER A 88 -13.16 3.89 -6.91
CA SER A 88 -11.77 4.29 -6.77
C SER A 88 -11.56 5.00 -5.43
N PHE A 89 -10.86 4.37 -4.51
CA PHE A 89 -10.46 4.96 -3.22
C PHE A 89 -9.12 5.72 -3.31
N ALA A 90 -8.73 6.14 -4.50
CA ALA A 90 -7.47 6.84 -4.72
C ALA A 90 -7.38 8.11 -3.85
N GLY A 91 -6.32 8.21 -3.05
CA GLY A 91 -6.04 9.38 -2.20
C GLY A 91 -6.87 9.47 -0.90
N GLN A 92 -7.63 8.43 -0.53
CA GLN A 92 -8.43 8.43 0.71
C GLN A 92 -7.67 7.84 1.90
N TYR A 93 -6.64 7.05 1.65
CA TYR A 93 -5.85 6.36 2.68
C TYR A 93 -4.44 6.91 2.75
N GLU A 94 -3.89 6.96 3.96
CA GLU A 94 -2.61 7.57 4.24
C GLU A 94 -1.41 6.73 3.74
N THR A 95 -0.34 7.44 3.46
CA THR A 95 0.98 6.88 3.15
C THR A 95 2.02 7.67 3.93
N VAL A 96 2.95 6.99 4.57
CA VAL A 96 4.12 7.59 5.22
C VAL A 96 5.36 7.10 4.49
N THR A 97 6.18 8.02 4.00
CA THR A 97 7.43 7.72 3.28
C THR A 97 8.64 8.08 4.12
N ASP A 98 9.81 7.58 3.72
CA ASP A 98 11.11 7.84 4.35
C ASP A 98 11.17 7.46 5.85
N VAL A 99 10.45 6.40 6.24
CA VAL A 99 10.38 5.90 7.61
C VAL A 99 11.62 5.09 7.93
N ALA A 100 12.33 5.42 9.02
CA ALA A 100 13.42 4.61 9.52
C ALA A 100 12.89 3.26 10.08
N ALA A 101 13.76 2.24 10.15
CA ALA A 101 13.36 0.90 10.59
C ALA A 101 12.66 0.91 11.97
N GLU A 102 13.15 1.70 12.91
CA GLU A 102 12.61 1.82 14.28
C GLU A 102 11.29 2.60 14.38
N GLY A 103 10.88 3.29 13.32
CA GLY A 103 9.62 4.04 13.26
C GLY A 103 8.48 3.29 12.57
N ILE A 104 8.70 2.06 12.13
CA ILE A 104 7.72 1.31 11.33
C ILE A 104 6.45 1.00 12.12
N LEU A 105 6.56 0.65 13.41
CA LEU A 105 5.39 0.38 14.22
C LEU A 105 4.49 1.62 14.32
N GLU A 106 5.06 2.79 14.62
CA GLU A 106 4.33 4.05 14.73
C GLU A 106 3.66 4.42 13.40
N ALA A 107 4.40 4.32 12.29
CA ALA A 107 3.86 4.56 10.95
C ALA A 107 2.75 3.56 10.58
N THR A 108 2.88 2.29 10.98
CA THR A 108 1.85 1.26 10.74
C THR A 108 0.58 1.55 11.55
N GLU A 109 0.70 1.97 12.80
CA GLU A 109 -0.44 2.38 13.64
C GLU A 109 -1.14 3.61 13.05
N PHE A 110 -0.39 4.60 12.58
CA PHE A 110 -0.93 5.79 11.93
C PHE A 110 -1.73 5.42 10.67
N VAL A 111 -1.14 4.63 9.77
CA VAL A 111 -1.79 4.20 8.52
C VAL A 111 -3.01 3.33 8.80
N ALA A 112 -2.94 2.40 9.76
CA ALA A 112 -4.09 1.58 10.14
C ALA A 112 -5.23 2.42 10.72
N GLY A 113 -4.91 3.43 11.56
CA GLY A 113 -5.88 4.35 12.15
C GLY A 113 -6.56 5.26 11.12
N SER A 114 -5.90 5.58 10.02
CA SER A 114 -6.46 6.44 8.96
C SER A 114 -7.72 5.86 8.32
N ALA A 115 -7.88 4.54 8.33
CA ALA A 115 -9.07 3.87 7.82
C ALA A 115 -10.35 4.20 8.62
N ASP A 116 -10.20 4.65 9.85
CA ASP A 116 -11.32 4.98 10.75
C ASP A 116 -11.69 6.46 10.75
N THR A 117 -11.10 7.24 9.83
CA THR A 117 -11.45 8.65 9.66
C THR A 117 -12.92 8.80 9.22
N LEU A 118 -13.56 9.92 9.62
CA LEU A 118 -14.94 10.23 9.23
C LEU A 118 -15.17 10.13 7.73
N ARG A 119 -14.21 10.56 6.92
CA ARG A 119 -14.25 10.52 5.46
C ARG A 119 -14.36 9.10 4.91
N VAL A 120 -13.63 8.14 5.48
CA VAL A 120 -13.70 6.73 5.10
C VAL A 120 -14.98 6.09 5.61
N ARG A 121 -15.44 6.43 6.83
CA ARG A 121 -16.70 5.94 7.41
C ARG A 121 -17.93 6.37 6.62
N ASP A 122 -18.01 7.64 6.23
CA ASP A 122 -19.15 8.16 5.45
C ASP A 122 -19.25 7.47 4.08
N TYR A 123 -18.10 7.17 3.46
CA TYR A 123 -18.08 6.46 2.19
C TYR A 123 -18.48 4.98 2.35
N LYS A 124 -18.06 4.32 3.43
CA LYS A 124 -18.43 2.94 3.76
C LYS A 124 -19.93 2.75 4.00
N ASN A 125 -20.55 3.71 4.70
CA ASN A 125 -21.99 3.69 4.98
C ASN A 125 -22.85 3.78 3.71
N ALA A 126 -22.31 4.30 2.62
CA ALA A 126 -23.00 4.40 1.33
C ALA A 126 -22.91 3.11 0.48
N MET A 127 -21.99 2.19 0.80
CA MET A 127 -21.70 0.97 0.03
C MET A 127 -21.66 -0.26 0.95
N SER A 128 -22.81 -0.71 1.44
CA SER A 128 -22.91 -1.90 2.30
C SER A 128 -22.62 -3.19 1.54
N ASP A 129 -21.96 -4.16 2.20
CA ASP A 129 -21.84 -5.61 1.98
C ASP A 129 -20.46 -6.19 1.59
N LYS A 130 -19.33 -5.48 1.68
CA LYS A 130 -18.01 -6.12 1.54
C LYS A 130 -17.22 -6.08 2.85
N GLU A 131 -16.43 -7.14 3.12
CA GLU A 131 -15.50 -7.20 4.25
C GLU A 131 -14.57 -5.99 4.22
N ASP A 132 -14.85 -5.03 5.08
CA ASP A 132 -14.10 -3.81 5.24
C ASP A 132 -12.90 -4.06 6.15
N GLY A 133 -11.71 -4.05 5.58
CA GLY A 133 -10.47 -4.20 6.33
C GLY A 133 -9.34 -3.47 5.63
N ILE A 134 -8.36 -3.05 6.42
CA ILE A 134 -7.13 -2.43 5.91
C ILE A 134 -5.94 -3.29 6.29
N ALA A 135 -5.18 -3.68 5.31
CA ALA A 135 -3.82 -4.20 5.46
C ALA A 135 -2.82 -3.06 5.29
N VAL A 136 -1.60 -3.25 5.77
CA VAL A 136 -0.55 -2.25 5.66
C VAL A 136 0.66 -2.84 4.96
N VAL A 137 1.11 -2.20 3.88
CA VAL A 137 2.33 -2.55 3.16
C VAL A 137 3.50 -1.76 3.77
N ILE A 138 4.55 -2.45 4.14
CA ILE A 138 5.84 -1.91 4.58
C ILE A 138 6.84 -2.26 3.49
N GLN A 139 7.28 -1.31 2.69
CA GLN A 139 8.13 -1.56 1.53
C GLN A 139 9.36 -0.67 1.59
N ARG A 140 10.54 -1.20 1.18
CA ARG A 140 11.75 -0.39 1.05
C ARG A 140 11.46 0.84 0.19
N PHE A 141 11.72 2.01 0.74
CA PHE A 141 11.55 3.26 0.03
C PHE A 141 12.68 3.46 -0.97
N VAL A 142 12.32 3.75 -2.20
CA VAL A 142 13.28 4.11 -3.25
C VAL A 142 13.16 5.60 -3.46
N LYS A 143 14.21 6.35 -3.10
CA LYS A 143 14.27 7.79 -3.33
C LYS A 143 14.53 8.05 -4.82
N PRO A 144 13.53 8.48 -5.60
CA PRO A 144 13.66 8.57 -7.04
C PRO A 144 14.32 9.88 -7.46
N GLU A 145 15.14 9.83 -8.51
CA GLU A 145 15.53 11.02 -9.26
C GLU A 145 14.42 11.51 -10.17
N MET A 146 13.62 10.57 -10.67
CA MET A 146 12.45 10.80 -11.51
C MET A 146 11.36 9.80 -11.16
N ALA A 147 10.12 10.25 -11.18
CA ALA A 147 8.94 9.41 -11.04
C ALA A 147 7.97 9.66 -12.20
N GLY A 148 7.21 8.65 -12.58
CA GLY A 148 6.27 8.78 -13.69
C GLY A 148 5.14 7.77 -13.63
N VAL A 149 4.12 8.02 -14.43
CA VAL A 149 2.99 7.13 -14.68
C VAL A 149 2.95 6.85 -16.19
N VAL A 150 2.82 5.58 -16.55
CA VAL A 150 2.64 5.15 -17.93
C VAL A 150 1.31 4.40 -18.00
N PHE A 151 0.46 4.84 -18.92
CA PHE A 151 -0.78 4.17 -19.26
C PHE A 151 -0.57 3.30 -20.50
N THR A 152 -1.07 2.08 -20.47
CA THR A 152 -1.01 1.14 -21.60
C THR A 152 -2.05 1.43 -22.69
N SER A 153 -2.98 2.33 -22.40
CA SER A 153 -3.91 2.94 -23.36
C SER A 153 -4.05 4.43 -23.04
N ASP A 154 -4.42 5.23 -24.02
CA ASP A 154 -4.68 6.66 -23.80
C ASP A 154 -5.93 6.83 -22.90
N PRO A 155 -5.79 7.38 -21.69
CA PRO A 155 -6.91 7.51 -20.74
C PRO A 155 -8.00 8.48 -21.22
N ILE A 156 -7.72 9.32 -22.24
CA ILE A 156 -8.67 10.30 -22.79
C ILE A 156 -9.45 9.70 -23.95
N SER A 157 -8.75 9.10 -24.92
CA SER A 157 -9.37 8.58 -26.16
C SER A 157 -9.69 7.09 -26.09
N GLY A 158 -9.18 6.36 -25.09
CA GLY A 158 -9.31 4.90 -24.96
C GLY A 158 -8.51 4.10 -25.99
N ARG A 159 -7.65 4.75 -26.77
CA ARG A 159 -6.83 4.07 -27.78
C ARG A 159 -5.69 3.31 -27.15
N ASP A 160 -5.46 2.08 -27.58
CA ASP A 160 -4.41 1.17 -27.11
C ASP A 160 -3.18 1.11 -28.06
N GLU A 161 -3.20 1.91 -29.12
CA GLU A 161 -2.12 2.01 -30.10
C GLU A 161 -0.88 2.74 -29.55
N TYR A 162 -1.03 3.45 -28.43
CA TYR A 162 0.01 4.28 -27.83
C TYR A 162 0.14 4.04 -26.34
N LEU A 163 1.38 4.12 -25.86
CA LEU A 163 1.66 4.30 -24.43
C LEU A 163 1.67 5.80 -24.13
N VAL A 164 0.91 6.23 -23.16
CA VAL A 164 0.89 7.62 -22.70
C VAL A 164 1.53 7.70 -21.32
N GLY A 165 2.55 8.53 -21.18
CA GLY A 165 3.27 8.66 -19.92
C GLY A 165 3.57 10.10 -19.54
N ASN A 166 3.45 10.40 -18.27
CA ASN A 166 3.86 11.66 -17.64
C ASN A 166 4.95 11.38 -16.61
N TYR A 167 5.90 12.30 -16.46
CA TYR A 167 6.97 12.17 -15.48
C TYR A 167 7.30 13.51 -14.82
N VAL A 168 7.84 13.42 -13.59
CA VAL A 168 8.36 14.57 -12.83
C VAL A 168 9.73 14.24 -12.27
N ARG A 169 10.54 15.26 -11.97
CA ARG A 169 11.77 15.07 -11.18
C ARG A 169 11.42 14.92 -9.71
N GLY A 170 12.07 13.98 -9.05
CA GLY A 170 11.81 13.66 -7.64
C GLY A 170 10.64 12.69 -7.47
N GLU A 171 9.90 12.86 -6.38
CA GLU A 171 8.84 11.94 -5.98
C GLU A 171 7.56 12.09 -6.81
N GLY A 172 6.88 10.96 -7.05
CA GLY A 172 5.68 10.90 -7.89
C GLY A 172 4.42 11.53 -7.29
N GLU A 173 4.45 11.92 -6.02
CA GLU A 173 3.33 12.58 -5.35
C GLU A 173 2.91 13.87 -6.06
N LEU A 174 3.90 14.63 -6.55
CA LEU A 174 3.64 15.85 -7.34
C LEU A 174 2.83 15.59 -8.61
N LEU A 175 2.99 14.40 -9.20
CA LEU A 175 2.29 14.02 -10.43
C LEU A 175 0.84 13.62 -10.16
N VAL A 176 0.59 12.89 -9.06
CA VAL A 176 -0.75 12.36 -8.74
C VAL A 176 -1.62 13.31 -7.95
N SER A 177 -1.02 14.31 -7.27
CA SER A 177 -1.75 15.35 -6.53
C SER A 177 -2.36 16.43 -7.44
N GLY A 178 -2.03 16.44 -8.74
CA GLY A 178 -2.47 17.48 -9.68
C GLY A 178 -1.80 18.84 -9.48
N ASN A 179 -0.78 18.93 -8.61
CA ASN A 179 -0.09 20.18 -8.28
C ASN A 179 1.07 20.52 -9.23
N SER A 180 1.34 19.68 -10.23
CA SER A 180 2.30 19.96 -11.27
C SER A 180 1.64 19.92 -12.65
N ASN A 181 1.84 20.97 -13.44
CA ASN A 181 1.63 20.89 -14.89
C ASN A 181 2.77 20.04 -15.46
N ALA A 182 2.48 18.77 -15.76
CA ALA A 182 3.38 17.86 -16.47
C ALA A 182 3.48 18.22 -17.93
#